data_9bbaa687451bb74295c3e8895ff1a9ca
#
_entry.id   9bbaa687451bb74295c3e8895ff1a9ca
#
_cell.length_a   1.000
_cell.length_b   1.000
_cell.length_c   1.000
_cell.angle_alpha   90.00
_cell.angle_beta   90.00
_cell.angle_gamma   90.00
#
_symmetry.space_group_name_H-M   'P 1'
#
loop_
_entity.id
_entity.type
_entity.pdbx_description
1 polymer ?
#
loop_
_entity_poly.entity_id
_entity_poly.type
_entity_poly.pdbx_seq_one_letter_code
_entity_poly.pdbx_strand_id
1 'polypeptide(L)'
;MGLRYSYTCMDAPEATATSTAAPLTGVPTAEPITPTVTGDDDALSQLSEIAASDSSYIEASVIEQWVPQISSKRPDVPLPDGSVWDAEAILEDHRSWRAAYPRVRLLWSGDYATYTYTDFWVTIVAIPFATADEALAWCDANGLPSDDCYAKLVSRAHGPDGSTRHRP
;
A
#
# COMPACT_ATOMS: atom_id res chain seq x y z
N MET A 1 12.43 -7.09 -20.62
CA MET A 1 13.83 -7.24 -20.18
C MET A 1 13.85 -6.88 -18.70
N GLY A 2 13.88 -7.91 -17.85
CA GLY A 2 13.86 -7.72 -16.40
C GLY A 2 15.28 -7.46 -15.87
N LEU A 3 15.46 -6.35 -15.18
CA LEU A 3 16.69 -6.06 -14.43
C LEU A 3 16.58 -6.71 -13.05
N ARG A 4 17.36 -7.77 -12.85
CA ARG A 4 17.58 -8.38 -11.54
C ARG A 4 18.69 -7.60 -10.84
N TYR A 5 18.40 -7.02 -9.68
CA TYR A 5 19.42 -6.49 -8.79
C TYR A 5 19.81 -7.56 -7.77
N SER A 6 21.09 -8.00 -7.85
CA SER A 6 21.72 -8.86 -6.84
C SER A 6 22.43 -7.96 -5.83
N TYR A 7 22.12 -8.10 -4.56
CA TYR A 7 22.90 -7.51 -3.47
C TYR A 7 23.74 -8.57 -2.79
N THR A 8 25.03 -8.34 -2.76
CA THR A 8 26.03 -9.17 -2.09
C THR A 8 26.16 -8.68 -0.64
N CYS A 9 26.02 -9.60 0.31
CA CYS A 9 26.32 -9.36 1.73
C CYS A 9 27.81 -9.12 1.92
N MET A 10 28.17 -8.03 2.58
CA MET A 10 29.52 -7.82 3.15
C MET A 10 29.43 -7.85 4.67
N ASP A 11 30.24 -8.73 5.24
CA ASP A 11 30.45 -8.90 6.68
C ASP A 11 30.98 -7.61 7.34
N ALA A 12 30.43 -7.27 8.51
CA ALA A 12 30.97 -6.23 9.37
C ALA A 12 31.87 -6.84 10.47
N PRO A 13 33.03 -6.21 10.79
CA PRO A 13 33.88 -6.69 11.87
C PRO A 13 33.39 -6.19 13.24
N GLU A 14 33.45 -7.10 14.22
CA GLU A 14 33.23 -6.80 15.64
C GLU A 14 34.25 -5.79 16.18
N ALA A 15 33.79 -4.76 16.83
CA ALA A 15 34.61 -3.84 17.61
C ALA A 15 34.34 -4.02 19.09
N THR A 16 35.36 -4.52 19.81
CA THR A 16 35.42 -4.64 21.26
C THR A 16 35.65 -3.25 21.86
N ALA A 17 34.71 -2.75 22.65
CA ALA A 17 34.88 -1.48 23.37
C ALA A 17 35.11 -1.73 24.86
N THR A 18 36.29 -1.32 25.32
CA THR A 18 36.71 -1.29 26.74
C THR A 18 36.12 -0.06 27.40
N SER A 19 35.37 -0.25 28.48
CA SER A 19 34.78 0.80 29.32
C SER A 19 35.81 1.40 30.25
N THR A 20 35.96 2.75 30.24
CA THR A 20 36.62 3.49 31.32
C THR A 20 35.68 4.62 31.75
N ALA A 21 35.25 4.57 33.01
CA ALA A 21 34.37 5.55 33.61
C ALA A 21 35.16 6.80 34.08
N ALA A 22 34.63 7.99 33.82
CA ALA A 22 35.04 9.23 34.44
C ALA A 22 33.83 10.07 34.89
N PRO A 23 33.93 10.92 35.93
CA PRO A 23 32.78 11.34 36.74
C PRO A 23 31.96 12.47 36.16
N LEU A 24 30.68 12.45 36.52
CA LEU A 24 29.60 13.35 36.15
C LEU A 24 29.73 14.72 36.82
N THR A 25 29.75 15.80 36.04
CA THR A 25 29.26 17.12 36.44
C THR A 25 28.72 17.85 35.22
N GLY A 26 27.42 18.09 35.19
CA GLY A 26 26.73 18.89 34.18
C GLY A 26 25.33 18.31 33.91
N VAL A 27 24.33 18.93 34.53
CA VAL A 27 22.92 18.66 34.15
C VAL A 27 22.70 19.20 32.76
N PRO A 28 22.47 18.38 31.73
CA PRO A 28 22.03 18.90 30.43
C PRO A 28 20.59 19.34 30.55
N THR A 29 20.35 20.63 30.30
CA THR A 29 19.00 21.13 29.95
C THR A 29 18.51 20.30 28.79
N ALA A 30 17.43 19.54 29.01
CA ALA A 30 16.79 18.76 27.94
C ALA A 30 16.30 19.74 26.87
N GLU A 31 16.97 19.76 25.74
CA GLU A 31 16.40 20.35 24.52
C GLU A 31 15.12 19.64 24.18
N PRO A 32 14.06 20.36 23.73
CA PRO A 32 12.85 19.70 23.27
C PRO A 32 13.23 18.80 22.08
N ILE A 33 13.11 17.48 22.28
CA ILE A 33 13.20 16.49 21.22
C ILE A 33 12.02 16.76 20.30
N THR A 34 12.28 17.48 19.20
CA THR A 34 11.35 17.49 18.07
C THR A 34 11.29 16.05 17.58
N PRO A 35 10.12 15.39 17.56
CA PRO A 35 10.02 14.04 17.01
C PRO A 35 10.56 14.10 15.58
N THR A 36 11.61 13.34 15.30
CA THR A 36 12.05 13.14 13.92
C THR A 36 10.98 12.27 13.27
N VAL A 37 10.14 12.88 12.44
CA VAL A 37 9.21 12.15 11.59
C VAL A 37 10.06 11.28 10.68
N THR A 38 9.89 9.96 10.76
CA THR A 38 10.56 9.03 9.86
C THR A 38 9.93 9.17 8.47
N GLY A 39 10.67 8.85 7.41
CA GLY A 39 10.12 8.86 6.04
C GLY A 39 8.86 8.01 5.91
N ASP A 40 8.80 6.95 6.70
CA ASP A 40 7.66 6.02 6.77
C ASP A 40 6.41 6.67 7.37
N ASP A 41 6.54 7.45 8.46
CA ASP A 41 5.42 8.20 9.06
C ASP A 41 4.86 9.27 8.10
N ASP A 42 5.74 9.93 7.36
CA ASP A 42 5.36 10.92 6.34
C ASP A 42 4.64 10.24 5.16
N ALA A 43 5.11 9.08 4.73
CA ALA A 43 4.48 8.29 3.68
C ALA A 43 3.09 7.78 4.10
N LEU A 44 2.90 7.32 5.34
CA LEU A 44 1.60 6.94 5.89
C LEU A 44 0.63 8.12 5.92
N SER A 45 1.10 9.31 6.30
CA SER A 45 0.29 10.53 6.27
C SER A 45 -0.15 10.85 4.84
N GLN A 46 0.74 10.77 3.86
CA GLN A 46 0.42 11.01 2.46
C GLN A 46 -0.55 9.98 1.89
N LEU A 47 -0.40 8.68 2.21
CA LEU A 47 -1.36 7.64 1.83
C LEU A 47 -2.76 7.95 2.38
N SER A 48 -2.84 8.37 3.65
CA SER A 48 -4.10 8.74 4.30
C SER A 48 -4.76 9.95 3.61
N GLU A 49 -3.99 10.98 3.29
CA GLU A 49 -4.46 12.18 2.58
C GLU A 49 -4.96 11.86 1.17
N ILE A 50 -4.24 11.00 0.43
CA ILE A 50 -4.65 10.55 -0.89
C ILE A 50 -5.97 9.79 -0.82
N ALA A 51 -6.09 8.81 0.10
CA ALA A 51 -7.31 8.03 0.26
C ALA A 51 -8.50 8.91 0.66
N ALA A 52 -8.31 9.86 1.57
CA ALA A 52 -9.33 10.83 1.96
C ALA A 52 -9.76 11.73 0.78
N SER A 53 -8.81 12.17 -0.02
CA SER A 53 -9.09 12.96 -1.24
C SER A 53 -9.85 12.15 -2.29
N ASP A 54 -9.50 10.88 -2.47
CA ASP A 54 -10.12 10.01 -3.46
C ASP A 54 -11.51 9.49 -3.03
N SER A 55 -11.81 9.51 -1.73
CA SER A 55 -13.06 8.93 -1.17
C SER A 55 -14.32 9.54 -1.80
N SER A 56 -14.35 10.85 -1.99
CA SER A 56 -15.50 11.53 -2.60
C SER A 56 -15.77 11.06 -4.03
N TYR A 57 -14.72 10.80 -4.80
CA TYR A 57 -14.84 10.26 -6.16
C TYR A 57 -15.32 8.81 -6.12
N ILE A 58 -14.79 7.99 -5.21
CA ILE A 58 -15.17 6.59 -5.04
C ILE A 58 -16.66 6.49 -4.67
N GLU A 59 -17.12 7.29 -3.69
CA GLU A 59 -18.54 7.33 -3.28
C GLU A 59 -19.46 7.74 -4.43
N ALA A 60 -19.07 8.72 -5.22
CA ALA A 60 -19.91 9.24 -6.29
C ALA A 60 -19.93 8.35 -7.54
N SER A 61 -18.88 7.53 -7.77
CA SER A 61 -18.67 6.92 -9.08
C SER A 61 -18.64 5.40 -9.07
N VAL A 62 -18.19 4.75 -7.97
CA VAL A 62 -17.94 3.31 -7.98
C VAL A 62 -18.52 2.55 -6.79
N ILE A 63 -19.20 3.22 -5.86
CA ILE A 63 -19.88 2.53 -4.76
C ILE A 63 -20.96 1.59 -5.33
N GLU A 64 -21.10 0.39 -4.78
CA GLU A 64 -21.97 -0.68 -5.26
C GLU A 64 -21.66 -1.12 -6.71
N GLN A 65 -20.43 -0.89 -7.19
CA GLN A 65 -20.00 -1.29 -8.53
C GLN A 65 -18.77 -2.19 -8.46
N TRP A 66 -18.56 -2.99 -9.49
CA TRP A 66 -17.33 -3.75 -9.69
C TRP A 66 -16.26 -2.86 -10.30
N VAL A 67 -15.04 -3.00 -9.80
CA VAL A 67 -13.87 -2.29 -10.31
C VAL A 67 -12.69 -3.23 -10.44
N PRO A 68 -11.73 -2.97 -11.33
CA PRO A 68 -10.42 -3.61 -11.31
C PRO A 68 -9.64 -3.16 -10.07
N GLN A 69 -9.22 -4.11 -9.24
CA GLN A 69 -8.25 -3.89 -8.17
C GLN A 69 -6.89 -4.35 -8.64
N ILE A 70 -5.88 -3.48 -8.52
CA ILE A 70 -4.55 -3.67 -9.11
C ILE A 70 -3.42 -3.72 -8.08
N SER A 71 -3.68 -3.34 -6.84
CA SER A 71 -2.73 -3.50 -5.74
C SER A 71 -3.48 -3.53 -4.40
N SER A 72 -2.93 -4.29 -3.45
CA SER A 72 -3.41 -4.33 -2.06
C SER A 72 -2.22 -4.63 -1.16
N LYS A 73 -1.80 -3.65 -0.38
CA LYS A 73 -0.58 -3.73 0.42
C LYS A 73 -0.78 -3.13 1.80
N ARG A 74 -0.02 -3.62 2.76
CA ARG A 74 0.12 -3.02 4.09
C ARG A 74 1.58 -3.07 4.54
N PRO A 75 2.01 -2.16 5.41
CA PRO A 75 3.35 -2.22 5.98
C PRO A 75 3.61 -3.52 6.74
N ASP A 76 4.89 -3.87 6.87
CA ASP A 76 5.40 -5.00 7.68
C ASP A 76 4.96 -6.39 7.22
N VAL A 77 4.44 -6.53 6.00
CA VAL A 77 4.15 -7.86 5.43
C VAL A 77 5.41 -8.42 4.79
N PRO A 78 5.92 -9.56 5.27
CA PRO A 78 7.08 -10.21 4.65
C PRO A 78 6.77 -10.69 3.25
N LEU A 79 7.69 -10.42 2.33
CA LEU A 79 7.67 -10.94 0.98
C LEU A 79 8.48 -12.25 0.89
N PRO A 80 8.26 -13.08 -0.14
CA PRO A 80 8.98 -14.36 -0.29
C PRO A 80 10.49 -14.23 -0.40
N ASP A 81 11.01 -13.07 -0.81
CA ASP A 81 12.42 -12.75 -0.90
C ASP A 81 13.05 -12.23 0.42
N GLY A 82 12.24 -12.15 1.49
CA GLY A 82 12.64 -11.68 2.81
C GLY A 82 12.59 -10.16 2.99
N SER A 83 12.22 -9.39 1.96
CA SER A 83 11.91 -7.97 2.09
C SER A 83 10.53 -7.77 2.73
N VAL A 84 10.24 -6.53 3.13
CA VAL A 84 8.91 -6.12 3.63
C VAL A 84 8.44 -4.90 2.84
N TRP A 85 7.13 -4.76 2.72
CA TRP A 85 6.56 -3.50 2.27
C TRP A 85 6.66 -2.48 3.42
N ASP A 86 7.30 -1.35 3.18
CA ASP A 86 7.21 -0.17 4.03
C ASP A 86 6.21 0.84 3.42
N ALA A 87 5.88 1.88 4.15
CA ALA A 87 4.90 2.86 3.68
C ALA A 87 5.41 3.67 2.48
N GLU A 88 6.71 3.91 2.38
CA GLU A 88 7.32 4.60 1.24
C GLU A 88 7.17 3.78 -0.03
N ALA A 89 7.45 2.48 0.01
CA ALA A 89 7.29 1.57 -1.12
C ALA A 89 5.83 1.44 -1.55
N ILE A 90 4.89 1.40 -0.60
CA ILE A 90 3.44 1.37 -0.90
C ILE A 90 3.00 2.67 -1.59
N LEU A 91 3.47 3.81 -1.10
CA LEU A 91 3.16 5.11 -1.69
C LEU A 91 3.72 5.23 -3.12
N GLU A 92 4.95 4.77 -3.34
CA GLU A 92 5.57 4.77 -4.67
C GLU A 92 4.86 3.82 -5.64
N ASP A 93 4.48 2.62 -5.19
CA ASP A 93 3.67 1.68 -5.96
C ASP A 93 2.34 2.34 -6.41
N HIS A 94 1.62 2.96 -5.48
CA HIS A 94 0.38 3.67 -5.82
C HIS A 94 0.60 4.80 -6.83
N ARG A 95 1.64 5.61 -6.64
CA ARG A 95 1.98 6.72 -7.56
C ARG A 95 2.33 6.22 -8.96
N SER A 96 3.06 5.12 -9.04
CA SER A 96 3.39 4.47 -10.31
C SER A 96 2.13 4.03 -11.07
N TRP A 97 1.20 3.38 -10.39
CA TRP A 97 -0.10 3.01 -10.96
C TRP A 97 -0.91 4.24 -11.40
N ARG A 98 -0.92 5.29 -10.59
CA ARG A 98 -1.65 6.54 -10.88
C ARG A 98 -1.07 7.28 -12.10
N ALA A 99 0.24 7.18 -12.32
CA ALA A 99 0.89 7.72 -13.50
C ALA A 99 0.55 6.93 -14.77
N ALA A 100 0.39 5.60 -14.65
CA ALA A 100 0.04 4.73 -15.77
C ALA A 100 -1.44 4.82 -16.17
N TYR A 101 -2.34 4.99 -15.20
CA TYR A 101 -3.79 4.97 -15.43
C TYR A 101 -4.50 6.17 -14.78
N PRO A 102 -5.14 7.06 -15.56
CA PRO A 102 -5.71 8.33 -15.04
C PRO A 102 -6.83 8.16 -14.01
N ARG A 103 -7.50 7.00 -13.98
CA ARG A 103 -8.62 6.71 -13.07
C ARG A 103 -8.22 5.90 -11.85
N VAL A 104 -6.95 5.75 -11.59
CA VAL A 104 -6.47 5.08 -10.37
C VAL A 104 -6.81 5.90 -9.14
N ARG A 105 -7.33 5.21 -8.13
CA ARG A 105 -7.66 5.78 -6.82
C ARG A 105 -7.15 4.88 -5.71
N LEU A 106 -6.85 5.50 -4.59
CA LEU A 106 -6.46 4.82 -3.35
C LEU A 106 -7.66 4.77 -2.40
N LEU A 107 -7.85 3.64 -1.75
CA LEU A 107 -8.79 3.50 -0.65
C LEU A 107 -8.14 2.76 0.53
N TRP A 108 -8.68 3.02 1.71
CA TRP A 108 -8.40 2.23 2.91
C TRP A 108 -9.42 1.10 3.02
N SER A 109 -8.96 -0.14 3.11
CA SER A 109 -9.86 -1.31 3.12
C SER A 109 -10.82 -1.32 4.30
N GLY A 110 -10.44 -0.72 5.43
CA GLY A 110 -11.28 -0.60 6.63
C GLY A 110 -12.54 0.24 6.45
N ASP A 111 -12.63 1.05 5.39
CA ASP A 111 -13.78 1.89 5.11
C ASP A 111 -14.89 1.15 4.33
N TYR A 112 -14.63 -0.06 3.84
CA TYR A 112 -15.53 -0.81 2.95
C TYR A 112 -15.78 -2.22 3.46
N ALA A 113 -17.03 -2.61 3.62
CA ALA A 113 -17.44 -3.90 4.18
C ALA A 113 -17.07 -5.11 3.32
N THR A 114 -16.72 -4.90 2.05
CA THR A 114 -16.33 -5.96 1.10
C THR A 114 -14.94 -6.52 1.34
N TYR A 115 -14.12 -5.91 2.20
CA TYR A 115 -12.78 -6.39 2.51
C TYR A 115 -12.77 -7.21 3.80
N THR A 116 -12.17 -8.39 3.74
CA THR A 116 -11.98 -9.27 4.92
C THR A 116 -10.94 -8.69 5.88
N TYR A 117 -9.87 -8.10 5.32
CA TYR A 117 -8.82 -7.43 6.08
C TYR A 117 -8.98 -5.92 5.97
N THR A 118 -8.97 -5.24 7.11
CA THR A 118 -9.33 -3.82 7.22
C THR A 118 -8.14 -2.89 7.35
N ASP A 119 -6.93 -3.41 7.15
CA ASP A 119 -5.66 -2.72 7.38
C ASP A 119 -4.77 -2.65 6.12
N PHE A 120 -5.40 -2.58 4.94
CA PHE A 120 -4.70 -2.51 3.65
C PHE A 120 -4.94 -1.18 2.93
N TRP A 121 -3.89 -0.67 2.33
CA TRP A 121 -3.94 0.32 1.26
C TRP A 121 -4.24 -0.38 -0.05
N VAL A 122 -5.34 -0.01 -0.67
CA VAL A 122 -5.84 -0.68 -1.87
C VAL A 122 -5.89 0.30 -3.03
N THR A 123 -5.24 -0.07 -4.11
CA THR A 123 -5.25 0.69 -5.37
C THR A 123 -6.24 0.06 -6.34
N ILE A 124 -7.23 0.84 -6.75
CA ILE A 124 -8.27 0.43 -7.70
C ILE A 124 -8.21 1.31 -8.96
N VAL A 125 -8.71 0.76 -10.07
CA VAL A 125 -9.05 1.58 -11.24
C VAL A 125 -10.53 1.94 -11.14
N ALA A 126 -10.82 3.18 -10.80
CA ALA A 126 -12.17 3.65 -10.49
C ALA A 126 -13.00 3.87 -11.77
N ILE A 127 -13.18 2.78 -12.53
CA ILE A 127 -14.11 2.64 -13.65
C ILE A 127 -15.20 1.69 -13.19
N PRO A 128 -16.46 2.14 -13.10
CA PRO A 128 -17.56 1.29 -12.67
C PRO A 128 -17.94 0.26 -13.74
N PHE A 129 -18.13 -0.98 -13.32
CA PHE A 129 -18.67 -2.05 -14.14
C PHE A 129 -19.88 -2.68 -13.44
N ALA A 130 -20.87 -3.10 -14.20
CA ALA A 130 -22.07 -3.74 -13.66
C ALA A 130 -21.77 -5.17 -13.17
N THR A 131 -20.78 -5.83 -13.76
CA THR A 131 -20.42 -7.22 -13.45
C THR A 131 -18.92 -7.38 -13.20
N ALA A 132 -18.56 -8.42 -12.43
CA ALA A 132 -17.18 -8.80 -12.23
C ALA A 132 -16.47 -9.16 -13.53
N ASP A 133 -17.17 -9.84 -14.45
CA ASP A 133 -16.59 -10.28 -15.72
C ASP A 133 -16.19 -9.10 -16.62
N GLU A 134 -16.96 -8.00 -16.60
CA GLU A 134 -16.58 -6.76 -17.30
C GLU A 134 -15.34 -6.10 -16.68
N ALA A 135 -15.23 -6.09 -15.36
CA ALA A 135 -14.03 -5.59 -14.68
C ALA A 135 -12.80 -6.46 -14.98
N LEU A 136 -12.96 -7.79 -15.05
CA LEU A 136 -11.89 -8.72 -15.45
C LEU A 136 -11.49 -8.51 -16.92
N ALA A 137 -12.46 -8.29 -17.81
CA ALA A 137 -12.18 -8.00 -19.22
C ALA A 137 -11.35 -6.72 -19.39
N TRP A 138 -11.53 -5.74 -18.49
CA TRP A 138 -10.65 -4.55 -18.44
C TRP A 138 -9.21 -4.93 -18.08
N CYS A 139 -9.00 -5.82 -17.09
CA CYS A 139 -7.67 -6.33 -16.74
C CYS A 139 -6.99 -6.98 -17.95
N ASP A 140 -7.72 -7.85 -18.68
CA ASP A 140 -7.21 -8.54 -19.86
C ASP A 140 -6.85 -7.57 -20.99
N ALA A 141 -7.73 -6.60 -21.26
CA ALA A 141 -7.52 -5.60 -22.30
C ALA A 141 -6.29 -4.71 -22.03
N ASN A 142 -5.89 -4.56 -20.76
CA ASN A 142 -4.70 -3.82 -20.34
C ASN A 142 -3.46 -4.71 -20.13
N GLY A 143 -3.56 -6.02 -20.40
CA GLY A 143 -2.45 -6.96 -20.32
C GLY A 143 -1.92 -7.19 -18.90
N LEU A 144 -2.77 -6.95 -17.88
CA LEU A 144 -2.37 -7.15 -16.49
C LEU A 144 -2.49 -8.63 -16.11
N PRO A 145 -1.49 -9.22 -15.41
CA PRO A 145 -1.54 -10.62 -14.97
C PRO A 145 -2.69 -10.90 -14.01
N SER A 146 -3.12 -12.16 -13.91
CA SER A 146 -4.21 -12.57 -13.01
C SER A 146 -3.89 -12.34 -11.54
N ASP A 147 -2.62 -12.37 -11.17
CA ASP A 147 -2.16 -12.14 -9.79
C ASP A 147 -2.13 -10.65 -9.43
N ASP A 148 -2.02 -9.77 -10.43
CA ASP A 148 -1.90 -8.33 -10.25
C ASP A 148 -3.22 -7.57 -10.51
N CYS A 149 -4.23 -8.22 -11.10
CA CYS A 149 -5.50 -7.56 -11.41
C CYS A 149 -6.68 -8.54 -11.28
N TYR A 150 -7.64 -8.16 -10.45
CA TYR A 150 -8.87 -8.91 -10.25
C TYR A 150 -10.07 -7.98 -10.03
N ALA A 151 -11.28 -8.52 -10.16
CA ALA A 151 -12.50 -7.74 -9.95
C ALA A 151 -12.87 -7.67 -8.47
N LYS A 152 -13.16 -6.46 -7.99
CA LYS A 152 -13.62 -6.19 -6.63
C LYS A 152 -14.89 -5.36 -6.64
N LEU A 153 -15.89 -5.79 -5.87
CA LEU A 153 -17.06 -4.98 -5.57
C LEU A 153 -16.66 -3.94 -4.49
N VAL A 154 -16.95 -2.68 -4.72
CA VAL A 154 -16.73 -1.63 -3.72
C VAL A 154 -18.05 -1.33 -3.03
N SER A 155 -18.20 -1.73 -1.77
CA SER A 155 -19.44 -1.54 -1.03
C SER A 155 -19.18 -1.34 0.47
N ARG A 156 -20.03 -0.54 1.09
CA ARG A 156 -20.11 -0.40 2.55
C ARG A 156 -21.16 -1.30 3.18
N ALA A 157 -22.06 -1.88 2.37
CA ALA A 157 -23.19 -2.70 2.82
C ALA A 157 -22.99 -4.20 2.59
N HIS A 158 -22.37 -4.59 1.47
CA HIS A 158 -22.11 -5.99 1.15
C HIS A 158 -20.87 -6.48 1.89
N GLY A 159 -20.96 -7.69 2.46
CA GLY A 159 -19.83 -8.37 3.07
C GLY A 159 -18.79 -8.88 2.06
N PRO A 160 -17.70 -9.53 2.55
CA PRO A 160 -16.62 -10.02 1.69
C PRO A 160 -17.04 -11.13 0.75
N ASP A 161 -18.01 -11.96 1.16
CA ASP A 161 -18.44 -13.14 0.41
C ASP A 161 -19.02 -12.75 -0.96
N GLY A 162 -18.44 -13.32 -2.02
CA GLY A 162 -18.85 -13.03 -3.40
C GLY A 162 -18.46 -11.66 -3.93
N SER A 163 -17.74 -10.83 -3.15
CA SER A 163 -17.32 -9.48 -3.54
C SER A 163 -15.96 -9.42 -4.24
N THR A 164 -15.35 -10.58 -4.50
CA THR A 164 -14.07 -10.70 -5.21
C THR A 164 -14.16 -11.77 -6.28
N ARG A 165 -13.64 -11.48 -7.47
CA ARG A 165 -13.56 -12.44 -8.56
C ARG A 165 -12.18 -12.42 -9.19
N HIS A 166 -11.54 -13.58 -9.21
CA HIS A 166 -10.27 -13.80 -9.92
C HIS A 166 -10.54 -14.43 -11.28
N ARG A 167 -9.60 -14.27 -12.20
CA ARG A 167 -9.57 -15.04 -13.44
C ARG A 167 -9.23 -16.49 -13.15
N PRO A 168 -9.75 -17.45 -13.91
CA PRO A 168 -9.39 -18.86 -13.79
C PRO A 168 -7.93 -19.12 -14.14
#